data_380d9bd52d157c634d9e10a63df9c73a
#
_entry.id   380d9bd52d157c634d9e10a63df9c73a
#
_cell.length_a   1.000
_cell.length_b   1.000
_cell.length_c   1.000
_cell.angle_alpha   90.00
_cell.angle_beta   90.00
_cell.angle_gamma   90.00
#
_symmetry.space_group_name_H-M   'P 1'
#
loop_
_entity.id
_entity.type
_entity.pdbx_description
1 polymer ?
#
loop_
_entity_poly.entity_id
_entity_poly.type
_entity_poly.pdbx_seq_one_letter_code
_entity_poly.pdbx_strand_id
1 'polypeptide(L)'
;MLEVVLSNRFKKDLKLAARRGLPLDELNTVVDWLAAGQALPDRSRDHALTGDYIGFRECHIRPDWLLVYHVDGDALELFLFRTGTHSDLFD
;
A
#
# COMPACT_ATOMS: atom_id res chain seq x y z
N MET A 1 -1.71 -17.50 2.81
CA MET A 1 -1.44 -16.09 3.16
C MET A 1 -0.16 -15.64 2.46
N LEU A 2 -0.15 -14.44 1.93
CA LEU A 2 1.03 -13.88 1.28
C LEU A 2 2.05 -13.42 2.33
N GLU A 3 3.33 -13.60 2.02
CA GLU A 3 4.40 -13.04 2.85
C GLU A 3 4.55 -11.55 2.52
N VAL A 4 4.60 -10.70 3.56
CA VAL A 4 4.70 -9.24 3.38
C VAL A 4 6.17 -8.84 3.27
N VAL A 5 6.51 -8.17 2.17
CA VAL A 5 7.87 -7.68 1.90
C VAL A 5 7.82 -6.15 1.76
N LEU A 6 8.71 -5.46 2.45
CA LEU A 6 8.75 -3.99 2.47
C LEU A 6 9.92 -3.47 1.64
N SER A 7 9.66 -2.49 0.75
CA SER A 7 10.74 -1.76 0.11
C SER A 7 11.45 -0.84 1.11
N ASN A 8 12.67 -0.43 0.80
CA ASN A 8 13.37 0.55 1.63
C ASN A 8 12.66 1.91 1.65
N ARG A 9 12.06 2.30 0.52
CA ARG A 9 11.26 3.53 0.44
C ARG A 9 10.04 3.46 1.33
N PHE A 10 9.35 2.32 1.34
CA PHE A 10 8.19 2.11 2.20
C PHE A 10 8.54 2.25 3.68
N LYS A 11 9.68 1.71 4.10
CA LYS A 11 10.14 1.84 5.49
C LYS A 11 10.35 3.31 5.88
N LYS A 12 10.90 4.13 4.97
CA LYS A 12 11.05 5.58 5.20
C LYS A 12 9.69 6.26 5.23
N ASP A 13 8.79 5.86 4.33
CA ASP A 13 7.43 6.39 4.29
C ASP A 13 6.68 6.13 5.60
N LEU A 14 6.87 4.95 6.20
CA LEU A 14 6.26 4.61 7.49
C LEU A 14 6.72 5.54 8.61
N LYS A 15 8.02 5.86 8.63
CA LYS A 15 8.56 6.79 9.63
C LYS A 15 7.93 8.17 9.49
N LEU A 16 7.75 8.64 8.26
CA LEU A 16 7.11 9.94 8.00
C LEU A 16 5.63 9.89 8.41
N ALA A 17 4.92 8.82 8.09
CA ALA A 17 3.52 8.65 8.48
C ALA A 17 3.37 8.69 9.99
N ALA A 18 4.25 8.02 10.73
CA ALA A 18 4.24 8.03 12.18
C ALA A 18 4.48 9.43 12.74
N ARG A 19 5.43 10.18 12.16
CA ARG A 19 5.70 11.57 12.57
C ARG A 19 4.53 12.51 12.30
N ARG A 20 3.74 12.23 11.25
CA ARG A 20 2.53 12.99 10.93
C ARG A 20 1.34 12.61 11.81
N GLY A 21 1.50 11.61 12.68
CA GLY A 21 0.44 11.16 13.58
C GLY A 21 -0.61 10.30 12.90
N LEU A 22 -0.33 9.72 11.72
CA LEU A 22 -1.27 8.84 11.04
C LEU A 22 -1.45 7.53 11.81
N PRO A 23 -2.69 7.01 11.90
CA PRO A 23 -2.95 5.77 12.63
C PRO A 23 -2.46 4.55 11.86
N LEU A 24 -1.25 4.08 12.18
CA LEU A 24 -0.63 2.96 11.46
C LEU A 24 -1.43 1.65 11.58
N ASP A 25 -2.28 1.51 12.58
CA ASP A 25 -3.18 0.35 12.72
C ASP A 25 -4.17 0.26 11.55
N GLU A 26 -4.60 1.39 10.98
CA GLU A 26 -5.46 1.38 9.79
C GLU A 26 -4.71 0.85 8.57
N LEU A 27 -3.44 1.22 8.41
CA LEU A 27 -2.59 0.66 7.37
C LEU A 27 -2.41 -0.85 7.57
N ASN A 28 -2.14 -1.28 8.79
CA ASN A 28 -1.95 -2.69 9.11
C ASN A 28 -3.20 -3.51 8.79
N THR A 29 -4.39 -2.98 9.06
CA THR A 29 -5.65 -3.65 8.74
C THR A 29 -5.77 -3.90 7.23
N VAL A 30 -5.46 -2.90 6.42
CA VAL A 30 -5.49 -3.03 4.95
C VAL A 30 -4.47 -4.06 4.48
N VAL A 31 -3.25 -4.01 5.02
CA VAL A 31 -2.19 -4.97 4.68
C VAL A 31 -2.61 -6.39 5.03
N ASP A 32 -3.23 -6.60 6.20
CA ASP A 32 -3.71 -7.92 6.61
C ASP A 32 -4.77 -8.46 5.64
N TRP A 33 -5.70 -7.63 5.19
CA TRP A 33 -6.71 -8.04 4.20
C TRP A 33 -6.05 -8.43 2.87
N LEU A 34 -5.11 -7.63 2.39
CA LEU A 34 -4.40 -7.93 1.14
C LEU A 34 -3.59 -9.22 1.25
N ALA A 35 -2.89 -9.41 2.38
CA ALA A 35 -2.09 -10.62 2.61
C ALA A 35 -2.97 -11.87 2.68
N ALA A 36 -4.19 -11.75 3.17
CA ALA A 36 -5.15 -12.85 3.24
C ALA A 36 -5.87 -13.09 1.91
N GLY A 37 -5.61 -12.28 0.87
CA GLY A 37 -6.28 -12.41 -0.42
C GLY A 37 -7.72 -11.92 -0.42
N GLN A 38 -8.12 -11.13 0.58
CA GLN A 38 -9.47 -10.60 0.68
C GLN A 38 -9.63 -9.33 -0.15
N ALA A 39 -10.80 -9.18 -0.78
CA ALA A 39 -11.13 -7.95 -1.51
C ALA A 39 -11.32 -6.80 -0.52
N LEU A 40 -10.80 -5.63 -0.88
CA LEU A 40 -10.99 -4.42 -0.09
C LEU A 40 -12.38 -3.83 -0.35
N PRO A 41 -12.95 -3.09 0.63
CA PRO A 41 -14.21 -2.39 0.40
C PRO A 41 -14.07 -1.31 -0.67
N ASP A 42 -15.19 -0.92 -1.29
CA ASP A 42 -15.19 0.06 -2.39
C ASP A 42 -14.55 1.40 -2.00
N ARG A 43 -14.68 1.83 -0.74
CA ARG A 43 -14.07 3.06 -0.25
C ARG A 43 -12.55 3.08 -0.37
N SER A 44 -11.93 1.91 -0.44
CA SER A 44 -10.46 1.79 -0.57
C SER A 44 -9.99 2.05 -2.00
N ARG A 45 -10.88 2.08 -2.99
CA ARG A 45 -10.59 2.39 -4.40
C ARG A 45 -9.38 1.62 -4.93
N ASP A 46 -9.31 0.32 -4.63
CA ASP A 46 -8.21 -0.53 -5.08
C ASP A 46 -8.24 -0.67 -6.61
N HIS A 47 -7.16 -0.27 -7.27
CA HIS A 47 -7.06 -0.30 -8.73
C HIS A 47 -5.61 -0.46 -9.21
N ALA A 48 -5.46 -0.97 -10.44
CA ALA A 48 -4.16 -1.09 -11.07
C ALA A 48 -3.67 0.28 -11.54
N LEU A 49 -2.36 0.51 -11.40
CA LEU A 49 -1.71 1.72 -11.88
C LEU A 49 -1.22 1.53 -13.31
N THR A 50 -0.97 2.65 -14.00
CA THR A 50 -0.48 2.69 -15.37
C THR A 50 0.79 3.54 -15.45
N GLY A 51 1.36 3.69 -16.66
CA GLY A 51 2.55 4.50 -16.87
C GLY A 51 3.77 3.93 -16.15
N ASP A 52 4.48 4.78 -15.43
CA ASP A 52 5.72 4.40 -14.73
C ASP A 52 5.49 3.39 -13.60
N TYR A 53 4.24 3.25 -13.15
CA TYR A 53 3.86 2.34 -12.08
C TYR A 53 3.13 1.09 -12.59
N ILE A 54 3.24 0.78 -13.87
CA ILE A 54 2.59 -0.40 -14.42
C ILE A 54 3.06 -1.67 -13.67
N GLY A 55 2.11 -2.56 -13.34
CA GLY A 55 2.39 -3.74 -12.53
C GLY A 55 2.12 -3.54 -11.05
N PHE A 56 1.99 -2.30 -10.60
CA PHE A 56 1.61 -1.98 -9.23
C PHE A 56 0.11 -1.69 -9.13
N ARG A 57 -0.41 -1.79 -7.91
CA ARG A 57 -1.77 -1.40 -7.58
C ARG A 57 -1.74 -0.33 -6.50
N GLU A 58 -2.81 0.43 -6.41
CA GLU A 58 -2.98 1.47 -5.41
C GLU A 58 -4.29 1.27 -4.68
N CYS A 59 -4.28 1.47 -3.37
CA CYS A 59 -5.52 1.57 -2.61
C CYS A 59 -5.43 2.74 -1.63
N HIS A 60 -6.61 3.19 -1.17
CA HIS A 60 -6.72 4.31 -0.23
C HIS A 60 -6.96 3.76 1.17
N ILE A 61 -6.08 4.11 2.10
CA ILE A 61 -6.30 3.87 3.54
C ILE A 61 -7.24 4.94 4.06
N ARG A 62 -7.00 6.18 3.63
CA ARG A 62 -7.85 7.36 3.81
C ARG A 62 -7.91 8.13 2.49
N PRO A 63 -8.79 9.12 2.31
CA PRO A 63 -8.91 9.82 1.01
C PRO A 63 -7.59 10.34 0.44
N ASP A 64 -6.65 10.79 1.27
CA ASP A 64 -5.34 11.23 0.81
C ASP A 64 -4.19 10.47 1.51
N TRP A 65 -4.43 9.21 1.84
CA TRP A 65 -3.37 8.32 2.34
C TRP A 65 -3.40 7.02 1.55
N LEU A 66 -2.44 6.87 0.66
CA LEU A 66 -2.37 5.81 -0.34
C LEU A 66 -1.38 4.73 0.04
N LEU A 67 -1.64 3.53 -0.44
CA LEU A 67 -0.70 2.41 -0.39
C LEU A 67 -0.49 1.91 -1.82
N VAL A 68 0.76 1.91 -2.27
CA VAL A 68 1.17 1.33 -3.56
C VAL A 68 1.83 -0.01 -3.29
N TYR A 69 1.31 -1.05 -3.93
CA TYR A 69 1.73 -2.42 -3.65
C TYR A 69 1.69 -3.29 -4.91
N HIS A 70 2.31 -4.46 -4.81
CA HIS A 70 2.30 -5.47 -5.88
C HIS A 70 2.15 -6.85 -5.25
N VAL A 71 1.31 -7.69 -5.87
CA VAL A 71 1.15 -9.08 -5.45
C VAL A 71 1.90 -9.96 -6.46
N ASP A 72 2.86 -10.73 -5.96
CA ASP A 72 3.55 -11.74 -6.73
C ASP A 72 2.92 -13.10 -6.40
N GLY A 73 2.05 -13.58 -7.28
CA GLY A 73 1.33 -14.84 -7.07
C GLY A 73 2.22 -16.07 -7.15
N ASP A 74 3.33 -16.01 -7.89
CA ASP A 74 4.27 -17.13 -8.01
C ASP A 74 5.13 -17.26 -6.75
N ALA A 75 5.63 -16.14 -6.23
CA ALA A 75 6.42 -16.13 -5.00
C ALA A 75 5.56 -16.10 -3.74
N LEU A 76 4.24 -15.92 -3.85
CA LEU A 76 3.31 -15.75 -2.74
C LEU A 76 3.71 -14.59 -1.84
N GLU A 77 4.06 -13.46 -2.45
CA GLU A 77 4.50 -12.26 -1.75
C GLU A 77 3.59 -11.08 -1.99
N LEU A 78 3.39 -10.27 -0.96
CA LEU A 78 2.78 -8.95 -1.02
C LEU A 78 3.90 -7.92 -0.83
N PHE A 79 4.27 -7.24 -1.89
CA PHE A 79 5.32 -6.23 -1.87
C PHE A 79 4.72 -4.85 -1.62
N LEU A 80 5.07 -4.23 -0.49
CA LEU A 80 4.63 -2.88 -0.14
C LEU A 80 5.70 -1.90 -0.63
N PHE A 81 5.36 -1.11 -1.64
CA PHE A 81 6.31 -0.28 -2.36
C PHE A 81 6.38 1.15 -1.80
N ARG A 82 5.25 1.83 -1.66
CA ARG A 82 5.18 3.20 -1.14
C ARG A 82 3.90 3.41 -0.34
N THR A 83 3.93 4.36 0.59
CA THR A 83 2.73 4.91 1.22
C THR A 83 2.93 6.40 1.48
N GLY A 84 1.85 7.19 1.35
CA GLY A 84 1.89 8.63 1.53
C GLY A 84 0.69 9.30 0.89
N THR A 85 0.76 10.64 0.80
CA THR A 85 -0.26 11.43 0.12
C THR A 85 -0.06 11.36 -1.40
N HIS A 86 -1.05 11.86 -2.17
CA HIS A 86 -0.87 12.00 -3.62
C HIS A 86 0.36 12.84 -3.94
N SER A 87 0.58 13.94 -3.23
CA SER A 87 1.77 14.78 -3.40
C SER A 87 3.05 14.03 -3.11
N ASP A 88 3.08 13.22 -2.06
CA ASP A 88 4.29 12.45 -1.70
C ASP A 88 4.69 11.47 -2.79
N LEU A 89 3.72 10.88 -3.48
CA LEU A 89 3.96 9.74 -4.37
C LEU A 89 4.00 10.11 -5.85
N PHE A 90 3.24 11.14 -6.27
CA PHE A 90 3.01 11.41 -7.69
C PHE A 90 3.37 12.82 -8.16
N ASP A 91 3.82 13.67 -7.27
CA ASP A 91 4.26 15.04 -7.64
C ASP A 91 5.76 15.10 -7.85
#